data_faabe9afb5542615e803123b23fcb419
#
_entry.id   faabe9afb5542615e803123b23fcb419
#
_cell.length_a   1.000
_cell.length_b   1.000
_cell.length_c   1.000
_cell.angle_alpha   90.00
_cell.angle_beta   90.00
_cell.angle_gamma   90.00
#
_symmetry.space_group_name_H-M   'P 1'
#
loop_
_entity.id
_entity.type
_entity.pdbx_description
1 polymer ?
#
loop_
_entity_poly.entity_id
_entity_poly.type
_entity_poly.pdbx_seq_one_letter_code
_entity_poly.pdbx_strand_id
1 'polypeptide(L)'
;MRPRLLLLPLAAAVIYGLCEYKLSQTYERASTAVRSGLQQMRAPAFEGQAIDNTVLRIERYIGRQTFFVVFFDAQAGAENDIVLKHLREQSEQLSKRGIIVIAVSSALPQTHRQLKFPKAFHFVTDLEPLWLAHRRWGCFDEDAEAPKSAVFYVDRAGDTASRDGLPVPLEDVIASIDRILK
;
A
#
# COMPACT_ATOMS: atom_id res chain seq x y z
N MET A 1 -36.21 -16.25 -35.28
CA MET A 1 -34.98 -16.11 -34.46
C MET A 1 -35.10 -14.84 -33.63
N ARG A 2 -35.01 -14.93 -32.31
CA ARG A 2 -35.26 -13.80 -31.39
C ARG A 2 -33.98 -12.96 -31.24
N PRO A 3 -33.93 -11.68 -31.66
CA PRO A 3 -32.71 -10.85 -31.63
C PRO A 3 -32.23 -10.50 -30.22
N ARG A 4 -32.97 -10.87 -29.18
CA ARG A 4 -32.63 -10.52 -27.77
C ARG A 4 -31.45 -11.30 -27.18
N LEU A 5 -31.07 -12.44 -27.75
CA LEU A 5 -29.99 -13.28 -27.23
C LEU A 5 -28.58 -12.78 -27.61
N LEU A 6 -28.45 -11.91 -28.63
CA LEU A 6 -27.18 -11.37 -29.09
C LEU A 6 -26.78 -10.07 -28.34
N LEU A 7 -27.74 -9.42 -27.66
CA LEU A 7 -27.45 -8.16 -26.94
C LEU A 7 -26.71 -8.37 -25.62
N LEU A 8 -26.87 -9.51 -24.97
CA LEU A 8 -26.21 -9.81 -23.69
C LEU A 8 -24.68 -9.92 -23.79
N PRO A 9 -24.09 -10.68 -24.75
CA PRO A 9 -22.63 -10.73 -24.87
C PRO A 9 -22.03 -9.41 -25.35
N LEU A 10 -22.76 -8.62 -26.14
CA LEU A 10 -22.29 -7.30 -26.57
C LEU A 10 -22.24 -6.32 -25.41
N ALA A 11 -23.24 -6.32 -24.53
CA ALA A 11 -23.26 -5.47 -23.32
C ALA A 11 -22.14 -5.86 -22.36
N ALA A 12 -21.88 -7.16 -22.16
CA ALA A 12 -20.79 -7.64 -21.33
C ALA A 12 -19.41 -7.22 -21.87
N ALA A 13 -19.20 -7.31 -23.19
CA ALA A 13 -17.96 -6.89 -23.83
C ALA A 13 -17.73 -5.37 -23.72
N VAL A 14 -18.78 -4.56 -23.82
CA VAL A 14 -18.69 -3.11 -23.65
C VAL A 14 -18.37 -2.73 -22.21
N ILE A 15 -19.01 -3.40 -21.23
CA ILE A 15 -18.74 -3.16 -19.81
C ILE A 15 -17.29 -3.58 -19.47
N TYR A 16 -16.84 -4.72 -19.97
CA TYR A 16 -15.46 -5.17 -19.76
C TYR A 16 -14.45 -4.19 -20.37
N GLY A 17 -14.66 -3.76 -21.61
CA GLY A 17 -13.80 -2.78 -22.27
C GLY A 17 -13.79 -1.41 -21.57
N LEU A 18 -14.92 -0.96 -21.01
CA LEU A 18 -14.98 0.28 -20.23
C LEU A 18 -14.27 0.15 -18.86
N CYS A 19 -14.33 -1.03 -18.24
CA CYS A 19 -13.59 -1.30 -17.02
C CYS A 19 -12.08 -1.31 -17.27
N GLU A 20 -11.62 -1.99 -18.31
CA GLU A 20 -10.19 -1.99 -18.69
C GLU A 20 -9.70 -0.60 -19.08
N TYR A 21 -10.49 0.13 -19.86
CA TYR A 21 -10.14 1.51 -20.24
C TYR A 21 -10.02 2.45 -19.03
N LYS A 22 -10.95 2.36 -18.07
CA LYS A 22 -10.84 3.14 -16.83
C LYS A 22 -9.65 2.71 -15.97
N LEU A 23 -9.37 1.42 -15.89
CA LEU A 23 -8.19 0.92 -15.19
C LEU A 23 -6.90 1.46 -15.84
N SER A 24 -6.76 1.38 -17.16
CA SER A 24 -5.57 1.88 -17.88
C SER A 24 -5.38 3.38 -17.72
N GLN A 25 -6.44 4.18 -17.80
CA GLN A 25 -6.34 5.63 -17.56
C GLN A 25 -5.93 5.97 -16.12
N THR A 26 -6.41 5.20 -15.14
CA THR A 26 -5.99 5.38 -13.75
C THR A 26 -4.52 4.99 -13.56
N TYR A 27 -4.07 3.99 -14.29
CA TYR A 27 -2.69 3.54 -14.37
C TYR A 27 -1.75 4.59 -14.96
N GLU A 28 -2.09 5.15 -16.12
CA GLU A 28 -1.28 6.17 -16.77
C GLU A 28 -1.17 7.44 -15.93
N ARG A 29 -2.25 7.85 -15.27
CA ARG A 29 -2.24 9.01 -14.37
C ARG A 29 -1.36 8.78 -13.14
N ALA A 30 -1.40 7.59 -12.55
CA ALA A 30 -0.55 7.24 -11.42
C ALA A 30 0.94 7.17 -11.84
N SER A 31 1.26 6.56 -12.99
CA SER A 31 2.62 6.46 -13.49
C SER A 31 3.21 7.81 -13.94
N THR A 32 2.38 8.72 -14.45
CA THR A 32 2.81 10.07 -14.86
C THR A 32 3.09 10.96 -13.62
N ALA A 33 2.31 10.82 -12.55
CA ALA A 33 2.54 11.52 -11.28
C ALA A 33 3.86 11.11 -10.62
N VAL A 34 4.27 9.85 -10.77
CA VAL A 34 5.55 9.32 -10.25
C VAL A 34 6.77 9.90 -11.02
N ARG A 35 6.59 10.30 -12.28
CA ARG A 35 7.67 10.84 -13.13
C ARG A 35 7.94 12.33 -12.98
N SER A 36 7.02 13.10 -12.38
CA SER A 36 7.19 14.54 -12.17
C SER A 36 7.70 14.81 -10.75
N GLY A 37 9.02 14.88 -10.59
CA GLY A 37 9.71 15.03 -9.32
C GLY A 37 9.19 16.14 -8.40
N LEU A 38 9.36 15.93 -7.09
CA LEU A 38 9.22 16.90 -6.00
C LEU A 38 7.83 17.52 -5.77
N GLN A 39 6.76 16.79 -5.92
CA GLN A 39 5.50 17.17 -5.29
C GLN A 39 5.28 16.31 -4.05
N GLN A 40 4.94 16.97 -2.93
CA GLN A 40 4.30 16.31 -1.79
C GLN A 40 3.15 15.47 -2.36
N MET A 41 3.39 14.18 -2.50
CA MET A 41 2.39 13.31 -3.08
C MET A 41 1.35 13.04 -2.00
N ARG A 42 0.11 13.34 -2.30
CA ARG A 42 -1.00 12.87 -1.48
C ARG A 42 -0.98 11.34 -1.48
N ALA A 43 -1.10 10.74 -0.29
CA ALA A 43 -1.08 9.30 -0.14
C ALA A 43 -2.10 8.63 -1.08
N PRO A 44 -1.67 7.75 -1.99
CA PRO A 44 -2.59 7.09 -2.91
C PRO A 44 -3.59 6.23 -2.15
N ALA A 45 -4.85 6.31 -2.54
CA ALA A 45 -5.89 5.45 -2.00
C ALA A 45 -5.66 3.98 -2.38
N PHE A 46 -5.83 3.08 -1.42
CA PHE A 46 -5.92 1.65 -1.70
C PHE A 46 -6.81 0.93 -0.68
N GLU A 47 -7.29 -0.21 -1.07
CA GLU A 47 -7.97 -1.14 -0.18
C GLU A 47 -7.35 -2.54 -0.31
N GLY A 48 -7.32 -3.27 0.79
CA GLY A 48 -6.80 -4.62 0.82
C GLY A 48 -7.42 -5.45 1.94
N GLN A 49 -7.25 -6.75 1.88
CA GLN A 49 -7.81 -7.67 2.85
C GLN A 49 -6.96 -7.69 4.12
N ALA A 50 -7.55 -7.37 5.25
CA ALA A 50 -6.92 -7.44 6.56
C ALA A 50 -6.96 -8.87 7.15
N ILE A 51 -6.22 -9.09 8.25
CA ILE A 51 -6.09 -10.39 8.93
C ILE A 51 -7.43 -10.98 9.36
N ASP A 52 -8.37 -10.14 9.76
CA ASP A 52 -9.70 -10.51 10.22
C ASP A 52 -10.71 -10.72 9.08
N ASN A 53 -10.24 -10.78 7.84
CA ASN A 53 -11.01 -10.82 6.61
C ASN A 53 -11.86 -9.56 6.35
N THR A 54 -11.67 -8.49 7.10
CA THR A 54 -12.27 -7.20 6.76
C THR A 54 -11.49 -6.52 5.66
N VAL A 55 -12.10 -5.53 5.02
CA VAL A 55 -11.42 -4.69 4.03
C VAL A 55 -10.91 -3.45 4.73
N LEU A 56 -9.58 -3.32 4.80
CA LEU A 56 -8.94 -2.08 5.23
C LEU A 56 -8.90 -1.11 4.05
N ARG A 57 -9.38 0.11 4.29
CA ARG A 57 -9.35 1.23 3.34
C ARG A 57 -8.50 2.34 3.92
N ILE A 58 -7.41 2.68 3.25
CA ILE A 58 -6.46 3.68 3.74
C ILE A 58 -7.11 5.07 3.87
N GLU A 59 -8.11 5.37 3.05
CA GLU A 59 -8.84 6.65 3.08
C GLU A 59 -9.51 6.93 4.43
N ARG A 60 -9.78 5.88 5.22
CA ARG A 60 -10.34 6.04 6.56
C ARG A 60 -9.37 6.69 7.54
N TYR A 61 -8.08 6.62 7.25
CA TYR A 61 -6.99 7.16 8.09
C TYR A 61 -6.52 8.52 7.60
N ILE A 62 -6.54 8.75 6.28
CA ILE A 62 -6.16 10.03 5.66
C ILE A 62 -7.01 11.16 6.24
N GLY A 63 -6.35 12.23 6.68
CA GLY A 63 -6.99 13.39 7.29
C GLY A 63 -7.41 13.22 8.77
N ARG A 64 -7.18 12.04 9.36
CA ARG A 64 -7.59 11.74 10.75
C ARG A 64 -6.42 11.43 11.65
N GLN A 65 -5.46 10.68 11.18
CA GLN A 65 -4.28 10.30 11.97
C GLN A 65 -3.06 10.12 11.09
N THR A 66 -1.90 10.14 11.71
CA THR A 66 -0.63 9.85 11.05
C THR A 66 -0.37 8.35 11.03
N PHE A 67 0.29 7.86 9.99
CA PHE A 67 0.59 6.44 9.89
C PHE A 67 1.81 6.18 9.02
N PHE A 68 2.43 5.00 9.25
CA PHE A 68 3.41 4.45 8.33
C PHE A 68 2.72 3.44 7.40
N VAL A 69 3.11 3.44 6.12
CA VAL A 69 2.82 2.35 5.19
C VAL A 69 4.12 1.65 4.88
N VAL A 70 4.20 0.37 5.21
CA VAL A 70 5.38 -0.46 5.02
C VAL A 70 5.05 -1.57 4.03
N PHE A 71 5.61 -1.48 2.84
CA PHE A 71 5.58 -2.56 1.88
C PHE A 71 6.75 -3.49 2.16
N PHE A 72 6.49 -4.77 2.41
CA PHE A 72 7.52 -5.73 2.78
C PHE A 72 7.43 -7.02 1.97
N ASP A 73 8.57 -7.71 1.85
CA ASP A 73 8.65 -8.97 1.13
C ASP A 73 7.90 -10.08 1.88
N ALA A 74 6.89 -10.65 1.22
CA ALA A 74 6.10 -11.75 1.75
C ALA A 74 6.92 -13.02 2.02
N GLN A 75 7.98 -13.26 1.24
CA GLN A 75 8.85 -14.45 1.39
C GLN A 75 9.77 -14.32 2.60
N ALA A 76 10.33 -13.12 2.82
CA ALA A 76 11.13 -12.84 4.01
C ALA A 76 10.27 -12.87 5.28
N GLY A 77 9.01 -12.47 5.17
CA GLY A 77 8.04 -12.42 6.25
C GLY A 77 8.20 -11.19 7.15
N ALA A 78 7.10 -10.75 7.75
CA ALA A 78 7.04 -9.53 8.56
C ALA A 78 7.98 -9.56 9.79
N GLU A 79 8.23 -10.74 10.38
CA GLU A 79 9.11 -10.87 11.54
C GLU A 79 10.60 -10.70 11.18
N ASN A 80 10.96 -10.86 9.92
CA ASN A 80 12.33 -10.69 9.44
C ASN A 80 12.55 -9.32 8.79
N ASP A 81 11.50 -8.59 8.49
CA ASP A 81 11.60 -7.25 7.94
C ASP A 81 12.19 -6.27 8.97
N ILE A 82 13.28 -5.60 8.60
CA ILE A 82 14.07 -4.75 9.50
C ILE A 82 13.26 -3.53 9.95
N VAL A 83 12.46 -2.94 9.05
CA VAL A 83 11.66 -1.76 9.35
C VAL A 83 10.51 -2.12 10.29
N LEU A 84 9.81 -3.23 10.04
CA LEU A 84 8.73 -3.70 10.91
C LEU A 84 9.25 -4.10 12.30
N LYS A 85 10.44 -4.69 12.39
CA LYS A 85 11.11 -4.95 13.68
C LYS A 85 11.38 -3.66 14.43
N HIS A 86 11.99 -2.68 13.78
CA HIS A 86 12.31 -1.40 14.38
C HIS A 86 11.04 -0.66 14.86
N LEU A 87 10.01 -0.59 14.03
CA LEU A 87 8.72 -0.01 14.40
C LEU A 87 8.06 -0.76 15.57
N ARG A 88 8.19 -2.09 15.63
CA ARG A 88 7.70 -2.90 16.75
C ARG A 88 8.41 -2.56 18.06
N GLU A 89 9.72 -2.38 18.03
CA GLU A 89 10.52 -1.94 19.19
C GLU A 89 10.09 -0.55 19.67
N GLN A 90 9.67 0.32 18.75
CA GLN A 90 9.16 1.66 19.03
C GLN A 90 7.64 1.72 19.31
N SER A 91 7.00 0.57 19.54
CA SER A 91 5.52 0.47 19.66
C SER A 91 4.91 1.34 20.76
N GLU A 92 5.64 1.59 21.84
CA GLU A 92 5.20 2.49 22.92
C GLU A 92 5.16 3.95 22.43
N GLN A 93 6.16 4.38 21.68
CA GLN A 93 6.22 5.73 21.12
C GLN A 93 5.14 5.92 20.06
N LEU A 94 4.95 4.93 19.18
CA LEU A 94 3.85 4.91 18.20
C LEU A 94 2.49 5.10 18.91
N SER A 95 2.24 4.32 19.96
CA SER A 95 0.99 4.39 20.71
C SER A 95 0.79 5.75 21.40
N LYS A 96 1.82 6.31 22.04
CA LYS A 96 1.76 7.63 22.70
C LYS A 96 1.41 8.75 21.71
N ARG A 97 1.85 8.64 20.45
CA ARG A 97 1.59 9.61 19.40
C ARG A 97 0.35 9.32 18.56
N GLY A 98 -0.33 8.21 18.80
CA GLY A 98 -1.47 7.76 18.02
C GLY A 98 -1.10 7.45 16.56
N ILE A 99 0.14 7.01 16.32
CA ILE A 99 0.61 6.60 14.99
C ILE A 99 0.34 5.11 14.81
N ILE A 100 -0.22 4.74 13.67
CA ILE A 100 -0.42 3.33 13.30
C ILE A 100 0.55 2.92 12.21
N VAL A 101 0.71 1.61 12.03
CA VAL A 101 1.51 0.99 10.98
C VAL A 101 0.60 0.13 10.12
N ILE A 102 0.57 0.40 8.83
CA ILE A 102 -0.13 -0.40 7.82
C ILE A 102 0.93 -1.17 7.05
N ALA A 103 1.05 -2.46 7.34
CA ALA A 103 2.03 -3.35 6.72
C ALA A 103 1.37 -4.07 5.54
N VAL A 104 1.90 -3.88 4.34
CA VAL A 104 1.34 -4.38 3.08
C VAL A 104 2.28 -5.41 2.46
N SER A 105 1.75 -6.55 2.08
CA SER A 105 2.50 -7.56 1.34
C SER A 105 1.58 -8.42 0.48
N SER A 106 2.17 -9.30 -0.33
CA SER A 106 1.45 -10.31 -1.10
C SER A 106 1.08 -11.56 -0.30
N ALA A 107 1.55 -11.67 0.95
CA ALA A 107 1.23 -12.82 1.78
C ALA A 107 -0.27 -12.90 2.06
N LEU A 108 -0.80 -14.12 2.07
CA LEU A 108 -2.20 -14.36 2.39
C LEU A 108 -2.53 -13.95 3.83
N PRO A 109 -3.76 -13.49 4.12
CA PRO A 109 -4.15 -13.06 5.47
C PRO A 109 -3.90 -14.11 6.56
N GLN A 110 -3.99 -15.40 6.21
CA GLN A 110 -3.73 -16.50 7.14
C GLN A 110 -2.27 -16.51 7.65
N THR A 111 -1.31 -16.14 6.81
CA THR A 111 0.11 -16.04 7.17
C THR A 111 0.32 -14.99 8.25
N HIS A 112 -0.44 -13.91 8.20
CA HIS A 112 -0.34 -12.82 9.17
C HIS A 112 -1.01 -13.10 10.51
N ARG A 113 -1.97 -14.06 10.59
CA ARG A 113 -2.71 -14.38 11.84
C ARG A 113 -1.84 -14.89 12.97
N GLN A 114 -0.69 -15.46 12.64
CA GLN A 114 0.24 -16.02 13.65
C GLN A 114 1.22 -14.96 14.17
N LEU A 115 1.26 -13.78 13.56
CA LEU A 115 2.18 -12.73 13.92
C LEU A 115 1.80 -12.06 15.24
N LYS A 116 2.78 -11.91 16.14
CA LYS A 116 2.62 -11.24 17.42
C LYS A 116 3.08 -9.78 17.32
N PHE A 117 2.26 -8.95 16.71
CA PHE A 117 2.50 -7.51 16.62
C PHE A 117 1.53 -6.73 17.52
N PRO A 118 1.94 -5.52 17.98
CA PRO A 118 1.07 -4.62 18.73
C PRO A 118 -0.19 -4.23 17.96
N LYS A 119 -1.26 -3.83 18.67
CA LYS A 119 -2.54 -3.43 18.06
C LYS A 119 -2.45 -2.26 17.06
N ALA A 120 -1.39 -1.45 17.14
CA ALA A 120 -1.15 -0.37 16.20
C ALA A 120 -0.74 -0.85 14.79
N PHE A 121 -0.47 -2.16 14.62
CA PHE A 121 -0.06 -2.75 13.35
C PHE A 121 -1.27 -3.40 12.66
N HIS A 122 -1.53 -2.98 11.44
CA HIS A 122 -2.55 -3.52 10.56
C HIS A 122 -1.88 -4.19 9.36
N PHE A 123 -2.03 -5.50 9.23
CA PHE A 123 -1.49 -6.24 8.10
C PHE A 123 -2.54 -6.34 7.00
N VAL A 124 -2.13 -6.06 5.78
CA VAL A 124 -2.99 -6.01 4.59
C VAL A 124 -2.38 -6.82 3.48
N THR A 125 -3.19 -7.63 2.83
CA THR A 125 -2.79 -8.38 1.65
C THR A 125 -3.13 -7.61 0.38
N ASP A 126 -2.12 -7.42 -0.48
CA ASP A 126 -2.25 -6.92 -1.84
C ASP A 126 -2.11 -8.08 -2.81
N LEU A 127 -3.23 -8.54 -3.35
CA LEU A 127 -3.33 -9.82 -4.06
C LEU A 127 -2.73 -9.78 -5.47
N GLU A 128 -2.05 -10.88 -5.84
CA GLU A 128 -1.72 -11.21 -7.22
C GLU A 128 -2.99 -11.41 -8.08
N PRO A 129 -2.91 -11.14 -9.37
CA PRO A 129 -1.80 -10.56 -10.13
C PRO A 129 -1.85 -9.02 -10.21
N LEU A 130 -2.78 -8.40 -9.51
CA LEU A 130 -3.10 -6.99 -9.70
C LEU A 130 -2.11 -6.05 -9.01
N TRP A 131 -1.59 -6.43 -7.82
CA TRP A 131 -0.63 -5.62 -7.05
C TRP A 131 -1.03 -4.14 -6.93
N LEU A 132 -2.34 -3.88 -6.66
CA LEU A 132 -2.91 -2.55 -6.77
C LEU A 132 -2.31 -1.54 -5.81
N ALA A 133 -2.02 -1.95 -4.57
CA ALA A 133 -1.39 -1.08 -3.60
C ALA A 133 0.06 -0.81 -3.99
N HIS A 134 0.85 -1.86 -4.30
CA HIS A 134 2.25 -1.71 -4.71
C HIS A 134 2.38 -0.80 -5.93
N ARG A 135 1.57 -1.02 -6.96
CA ARG A 135 1.61 -0.21 -8.18
C ARG A 135 1.22 1.25 -7.93
N ARG A 136 0.15 1.49 -7.19
CA ARG A 136 -0.31 2.85 -6.87
C ARG A 136 0.70 3.65 -6.07
N TRP A 137 1.47 2.97 -5.23
CA TRP A 137 2.51 3.59 -4.41
C TRP A 137 3.90 3.58 -5.05
N GLY A 138 4.01 3.14 -6.30
CA GLY A 138 5.28 3.07 -7.02
C GLY A 138 6.26 2.01 -6.48
N CYS A 139 5.73 1.04 -5.72
CA CYS A 139 6.50 -0.05 -5.11
C CYS A 139 6.43 -1.33 -5.95
N PHE A 140 6.27 -1.24 -7.25
CA PHE A 140 6.26 -2.37 -8.16
C PHE A 140 7.34 -2.20 -9.22
N ASP A 141 8.08 -3.27 -9.47
CA ASP A 141 9.06 -3.35 -10.54
C ASP A 141 8.40 -3.94 -11.77
N GLU A 142 8.16 -3.11 -12.78
CA GLU A 142 7.50 -3.56 -14.01
C GLU A 142 8.42 -4.48 -14.84
N ASP A 143 9.76 -4.29 -14.76
CA ASP A 143 10.72 -5.10 -15.50
C ASP A 143 10.90 -6.48 -14.87
N ALA A 144 10.92 -6.54 -13.54
CA ALA A 144 11.03 -7.80 -12.78
C ALA A 144 9.64 -8.43 -12.50
N GLU A 145 8.55 -7.75 -12.83
CA GLU A 145 7.17 -8.14 -12.50
C GLU A 145 6.99 -8.48 -11.01
N ALA A 146 7.63 -7.71 -10.12
CA ALA A 146 7.70 -8.03 -8.71
C ALA A 146 7.46 -6.82 -7.79
N PRO A 147 6.82 -7.02 -6.61
CA PRO A 147 6.69 -5.98 -5.60
C PRO A 147 8.04 -5.64 -4.97
N LYS A 148 8.23 -4.36 -4.63
CA LYS A 148 9.41 -3.83 -3.94
C LYS A 148 9.07 -3.44 -2.51
N SER A 149 10.00 -3.65 -1.60
CA SER A 149 9.89 -3.13 -0.23
C SER A 149 10.08 -1.62 -0.22
N ALA A 150 9.24 -0.92 0.54
CA ALA A 150 9.31 0.53 0.70
C ALA A 150 8.62 0.97 1.99
N VAL A 151 8.95 2.17 2.46
CA VAL A 151 8.33 2.77 3.65
C VAL A 151 7.92 4.20 3.36
N PHE A 152 6.70 4.53 3.76
CA PHE A 152 6.14 5.87 3.64
C PHE A 152 5.61 6.32 4.99
N TYR A 153 5.88 7.56 5.35
CA TYR A 153 5.20 8.23 6.44
C TYR A 153 4.11 9.13 5.85
N VAL A 154 2.91 9.00 6.36
CA VAL A 154 1.76 9.80 5.94
C VAL A 154 1.34 10.68 7.11
N ASP A 155 1.35 11.97 6.91
CA ASP A 155 0.93 12.93 7.91
C ASP A 155 -0.61 13.06 7.99
N ARG A 156 -1.09 13.91 8.90
CA ARG A 156 -2.54 14.15 9.04
C ARG A 156 -3.16 14.82 7.83
N ALA A 157 -2.41 15.56 7.03
CA ALA A 157 -2.93 16.17 5.81
C ALA A 157 -3.12 15.11 4.69
N GLY A 158 -2.52 13.94 4.87
CA GLY A 158 -2.52 12.87 3.90
C GLY A 158 -1.39 13.00 2.89
N ASP A 159 -0.38 13.80 3.23
CA ASP A 159 0.80 13.98 2.40
C ASP A 159 1.88 12.95 2.79
N THR A 160 2.52 12.37 1.79
CA THR A 160 3.63 11.46 2.00
C THR A 160 4.93 12.25 2.09
N ALA A 161 5.67 12.05 3.17
CA ALA A 161 7.07 12.46 3.24
C ALA A 161 7.93 11.39 2.56
N SER A 162 7.91 11.34 1.24
CA SER A 162 8.90 10.60 0.49
C SER A 162 9.83 11.58 -0.21
N ARG A 163 11.11 11.38 -0.04
CA ARG A 163 12.12 12.08 -0.81
C ARG A 163 12.14 11.43 -2.20
N ASP A 164 11.65 12.15 -3.20
CA ASP A 164 11.79 11.83 -4.63
C ASP A 164 11.10 10.56 -5.17
N GLY A 165 10.13 9.98 -4.45
CA GLY A 165 9.46 8.75 -4.92
C GLY A 165 10.38 7.53 -5.09
N LEU A 166 11.63 7.65 -4.63
CA LEU A 166 12.62 6.57 -4.64
C LEU A 166 12.68 5.94 -3.24
N PRO A 167 12.92 4.63 -3.17
CA PRO A 167 13.17 3.98 -1.89
C PRO A 167 14.39 4.64 -1.24
N VAL A 168 14.16 5.25 -0.08
CA VAL A 168 15.24 5.78 0.74
C VAL A 168 16.11 4.61 1.20
N PRO A 169 17.45 4.70 1.16
CA PRO A 169 18.32 3.67 1.71
C PRO A 169 17.88 3.29 3.13
N LEU A 170 17.93 2.01 3.47
CA LEU A 170 17.39 1.48 4.72
C LEU A 170 17.90 2.22 5.97
N GLU A 171 19.16 2.58 5.99
CA GLU A 171 19.80 3.32 7.08
C GLU A 171 19.17 4.72 7.27
N ASP A 172 18.86 5.40 6.17
CA ASP A 172 18.17 6.70 6.19
C ASP A 172 16.70 6.54 6.62
N VAL A 173 16.06 5.42 6.30
CA VAL A 173 14.69 5.12 6.73
C VAL A 173 14.61 5.00 8.24
N ILE A 174 15.47 4.21 8.87
CA ILE A 174 15.52 4.03 10.32
C ILE A 174 15.78 5.37 11.03
N ALA A 175 16.79 6.13 10.58
CA ALA A 175 17.09 7.44 11.14
C ALA A 175 15.93 8.45 10.96
N SER A 176 15.18 8.33 9.88
CA SER A 176 13.99 9.16 9.63
C SER A 176 12.81 8.76 10.53
N ILE A 177 12.58 7.47 10.74
CA ILE A 177 11.59 6.96 11.69
C ILE A 177 11.89 7.50 13.09
N ASP A 178 13.14 7.36 13.56
CA ASP A 178 13.56 7.84 14.88
C ASP A 178 13.37 9.36 15.04
N ARG A 179 13.60 10.11 13.97
CA ARG A 179 13.38 11.57 13.98
C ARG A 179 11.88 11.90 14.07
N ILE A 180 11.03 11.14 13.40
CA ILE A 180 9.57 11.32 13.47
C ILE A 180 9.04 10.95 14.85
N LEU A 181 9.66 9.95 15.51
CA LEU A 181 9.23 9.43 16.80
C LEU A 181 9.86 10.17 18.01
N LYS A 182 10.79 11.06 17.82
CA LYS A 182 11.30 11.99 18.84
C LYS A 182 10.43 13.22 18.99
#